data_9b95500afe30906cffb0637aca72e2de
#
_entry.id   9b95500afe30906cffb0637aca72e2de
#
_cell.length_a   1.000
_cell.length_b   1.000
_cell.length_c   1.000
_cell.angle_alpha   90.00
_cell.angle_beta   90.00
_cell.angle_gamma   90.00
#
_symmetry.space_group_name_H-M   'P 1'
#
loop_
_entity.id
_entity.type
_entity.pdbx_description
1 polymer ?
#
loop_
_entity_poly.entity_id
_entity_poly.type
_entity_poly.pdbx_seq_one_letter_code
_entity_poly.pdbx_strand_id
1 'polypeptide(L)'
;MKKTLYILFLLFSVICFGQQKGEIMITWNSKSPISFGSHKLTVPRFNDANFQFDAYKKQLFFNLKVAVSSKIDESSLRITNVVYENIDESELGDLSIKAIPSQINAKAKNMQARNAYFAFVSLSPIIKDANGFKKVKSFSYYISFNTILKNSSTAVSRSNTVTNSVLATGEWRRFYVVKSGVYKLSKSFLKQMGFDVDAVN
;
A
#
# COMPACT_ATOMS: atom_id res chain seq x y z
N MET A 1 9.50 -11.13 -51.39
CA MET A 1 9.04 -11.94 -50.24
C MET A 1 9.90 -11.75 -48.96
N LYS A 2 11.23 -11.73 -49.01
CA LYS A 2 12.06 -11.55 -47.79
C LYS A 2 11.84 -10.17 -47.08
N LYS A 3 11.69 -9.08 -47.84
CA LYS A 3 11.48 -7.72 -47.28
C LYS A 3 10.13 -7.57 -46.56
N THR A 4 9.07 -8.23 -47.04
CA THR A 4 7.74 -8.23 -46.42
C THR A 4 7.72 -8.98 -45.10
N LEU A 5 8.53 -10.03 -44.97
CA LEU A 5 8.68 -10.80 -43.74
C LEU A 5 9.35 -9.99 -42.62
N TYR A 6 10.36 -9.17 -42.97
CA TYR A 6 11.02 -8.29 -42.00
C TYR A 6 10.08 -7.18 -41.46
N ILE A 7 9.24 -6.62 -42.33
CA ILE A 7 8.27 -5.61 -41.95
C ILE A 7 7.22 -6.22 -41.00
N LEU A 8 6.77 -7.45 -41.28
CA LEU A 8 5.84 -8.17 -40.39
C LEU A 8 6.45 -8.47 -39.02
N PHE A 9 7.74 -8.82 -38.96
CA PHE A 9 8.48 -9.09 -37.72
C PHE A 9 8.71 -7.81 -36.92
N LEU A 10 8.93 -6.68 -37.60
CA LEU A 10 9.12 -5.37 -36.97
C LEU A 10 7.79 -4.83 -36.39
N LEU A 11 6.66 -5.11 -37.01
CA LEU A 11 5.33 -4.78 -36.52
C LEU A 11 4.94 -5.60 -35.29
N PHE A 12 5.44 -6.83 -35.17
CA PHE A 12 5.13 -7.69 -33.99
C PHE A 12 5.92 -7.29 -32.73
N SER A 13 7.06 -6.59 -32.90
CA SER A 13 7.88 -6.15 -31.74
C SER A 13 7.38 -4.91 -31.03
N VAL A 14 6.36 -4.23 -31.52
CA VAL A 14 5.84 -2.96 -30.95
C VAL A 14 4.74 -3.16 -29.92
N ILE A 15 4.23 -4.37 -29.71
CA ILE A 15 3.18 -4.64 -28.71
C ILE A 15 3.82 -5.02 -27.36
N CYS A 16 4.76 -4.23 -26.88
CA CYS A 16 5.17 -4.26 -25.49
C CYS A 16 4.22 -3.37 -24.68
N PHE A 17 3.04 -3.87 -24.36
CA PHE A 17 2.22 -3.23 -23.34
C PHE A 17 3.01 -3.24 -22.03
N GLY A 18 3.33 -2.05 -21.52
CA GLY A 18 4.02 -1.91 -20.27
C GLY A 18 3.18 -2.49 -19.13
N GLN A 19 3.53 -3.71 -18.73
CA GLN A 19 2.90 -4.39 -17.58
C GLN A 19 3.96 -4.57 -16.50
N GLN A 20 3.56 -4.32 -15.28
CA GLN A 20 4.33 -4.70 -14.10
C GLN A 20 3.85 -6.07 -13.64
N LYS A 21 4.77 -7.03 -13.59
CA LYS A 21 4.50 -8.38 -13.10
C LYS A 21 5.55 -8.82 -12.11
N GLY A 22 5.20 -9.74 -11.25
CA GLY A 22 6.14 -10.36 -10.34
C GLY A 22 5.56 -11.61 -9.71
N GLU A 23 6.44 -12.40 -9.13
CA GLU A 23 6.11 -13.56 -8.33
C GLU A 23 6.55 -13.29 -6.88
N ILE A 24 5.70 -13.62 -5.94
CA ILE A 24 5.89 -13.36 -4.52
C ILE A 24 5.77 -14.66 -3.76
N MET A 25 6.73 -14.88 -2.86
CA MET A 25 6.69 -15.95 -1.87
C MET A 25 6.44 -15.34 -0.48
N ILE A 26 5.49 -15.91 0.25
CA ILE A 26 5.21 -15.53 1.64
C ILE A 26 5.86 -16.58 2.55
N THR A 27 6.87 -16.15 3.29
CA THR A 27 7.53 -17.01 4.29
C THR A 27 6.80 -16.85 5.62
N TRP A 28 6.04 -17.87 5.99
CA TRP A 28 5.29 -17.89 7.23
C TRP A 28 6.18 -18.30 8.40
N ASN A 29 6.00 -17.62 9.52
CA ASN A 29 6.61 -17.89 10.80
C ASN A 29 5.55 -18.38 11.79
N SER A 30 5.97 -18.90 12.92
CA SER A 30 5.07 -19.24 14.02
C SER A 30 4.29 -17.99 14.47
N LYS A 31 3.09 -18.23 15.01
CA LYS A 31 2.30 -17.15 15.63
C LYS A 31 3.08 -16.51 16.76
N SER A 32 2.98 -15.21 16.88
CA SER A 32 3.68 -14.45 17.92
C SER A 32 2.81 -13.31 18.47
N PRO A 33 3.05 -12.89 19.71
CA PRO A 33 2.29 -11.82 20.34
C PRO A 33 2.65 -10.46 19.73
N ILE A 34 1.64 -9.63 19.55
CA ILE A 34 1.74 -8.22 19.18
C ILE A 34 1.12 -7.40 20.31
N SER A 35 1.85 -6.41 20.81
CA SER A 35 1.34 -5.50 21.82
C SER A 35 0.47 -4.41 21.16
N PHE A 36 -0.73 -4.22 21.70
CA PHE A 36 -1.66 -3.18 21.28
C PHE A 36 -2.24 -2.52 22.53
N GLY A 37 -1.69 -1.36 22.92
CA GLY A 37 -1.98 -0.74 24.20
C GLY A 37 -1.61 -1.68 25.36
N SER A 38 -2.55 -1.94 26.25
CA SER A 38 -2.42 -2.89 27.38
C SER A 38 -2.68 -4.36 26.98
N HIS A 39 -3.13 -4.62 25.74
CA HIS A 39 -3.49 -5.94 25.29
C HIS A 39 -2.35 -6.58 24.49
N LYS A 40 -2.26 -7.92 24.57
CA LYS A 40 -1.40 -8.74 23.70
C LYS A 40 -2.31 -9.60 22.84
N LEU A 41 -2.12 -9.52 21.52
CA LEU A 41 -2.84 -10.33 20.54
C LEU A 41 -1.83 -11.26 19.88
N THR A 42 -2.15 -12.54 19.76
CA THR A 42 -1.28 -13.54 19.14
C THR A 42 -1.82 -13.87 17.76
N VAL A 43 -1.02 -13.65 16.72
CA VAL A 43 -1.44 -13.87 15.33
C VAL A 43 -0.34 -14.56 14.52
N PRO A 44 -0.69 -15.26 13.42
CA PRO A 44 0.31 -15.79 12.48
C PRO A 44 1.19 -14.65 11.95
N ARG A 45 2.46 -14.94 11.76
CA ARG A 45 3.43 -13.96 11.24
C ARG A 45 4.00 -14.44 9.90
N PHE A 46 4.45 -13.47 9.12
CA PHE A 46 5.24 -13.71 7.91
C PHE A 46 6.19 -12.51 7.70
N ASN A 47 6.93 -12.49 6.60
CA ASN A 47 7.91 -11.45 6.24
C ASN A 47 7.54 -10.08 6.82
N ASP A 48 8.32 -9.58 7.77
CA ASP A 48 8.00 -8.33 8.51
C ASP A 48 7.82 -7.11 7.60
N ALA A 49 8.59 -7.03 6.50
CA ALA A 49 8.47 -5.94 5.53
C ALA A 49 7.10 -5.86 4.83
N ASN A 50 6.38 -6.97 4.77
CA ASN A 50 5.10 -7.09 4.07
C ASN A 50 3.91 -7.27 5.04
N PHE A 51 4.21 -7.45 6.31
CA PHE A 51 3.23 -7.76 7.35
C PHE A 51 2.49 -6.50 7.81
N GLN A 52 1.16 -6.59 7.86
CA GLN A 52 0.32 -5.61 8.52
C GLN A 52 -0.80 -6.30 9.26
N PHE A 53 -1.06 -5.88 10.49
CA PHE A 53 -2.16 -6.34 11.31
C PHE A 53 -3.03 -5.16 11.78
N ASP A 54 -4.32 -5.22 11.48
CA ASP A 54 -5.32 -4.31 12.01
C ASP A 54 -5.86 -4.88 13.32
N ALA A 55 -5.41 -4.34 14.44
CA ALA A 55 -5.76 -4.83 15.77
C ALA A 55 -7.24 -4.60 16.14
N TYR A 56 -7.87 -3.56 15.60
CA TYR A 56 -9.29 -3.29 15.85
C TYR A 56 -10.20 -4.28 15.13
N LYS A 57 -9.89 -4.56 13.88
CA LYS A 57 -10.66 -5.52 13.06
C LYS A 57 -10.18 -6.94 13.23
N LYS A 58 -9.03 -7.14 13.89
CA LYS A 58 -8.32 -8.42 14.00
C LYS A 58 -8.10 -9.07 12.64
N GLN A 59 -7.65 -8.28 11.67
CA GLN A 59 -7.41 -8.68 10.29
C GLN A 59 -5.93 -8.62 9.93
N LEU A 60 -5.51 -9.56 9.11
CA LEU A 60 -4.15 -9.67 8.62
C LEU A 60 -4.08 -9.28 7.15
N PHE A 61 -3.08 -8.49 6.78
CA PHE A 61 -2.82 -8.06 5.41
C PHE A 61 -1.37 -8.32 5.03
N PHE A 62 -1.19 -8.78 3.81
CA PHE A 62 0.09 -8.77 3.12
C PHE A 62 0.14 -7.53 2.24
N ASN A 63 1.18 -6.71 2.40
CA ASN A 63 1.37 -5.48 1.65
C ASN A 63 2.66 -5.54 0.85
N LEU A 64 2.58 -5.13 -0.41
CA LEU A 64 3.72 -5.07 -1.31
C LEU A 64 3.81 -3.67 -1.91
N LYS A 65 4.98 -3.06 -1.84
CA LYS A 65 5.30 -1.80 -2.50
C LYS A 65 6.23 -2.08 -3.67
N VAL A 66 5.79 -1.77 -4.88
CA VAL A 66 6.53 -1.98 -6.12
C VAL A 66 6.84 -0.64 -6.76
N ALA A 67 8.11 -0.37 -7.07
CA ALA A 67 8.47 0.79 -7.87
C ALA A 67 7.96 0.60 -9.31
N VAL A 68 7.34 1.64 -9.88
CA VAL A 68 6.76 1.61 -11.23
C VAL A 68 7.16 2.86 -12.00
N SER A 69 7.20 2.77 -13.32
CA SER A 69 7.63 3.88 -14.18
C SER A 69 6.59 4.99 -14.30
N SER A 70 5.31 4.66 -14.12
CA SER A 70 4.19 5.60 -14.21
C SER A 70 3.03 5.15 -13.33
N LYS A 71 1.95 5.92 -13.29
CA LYS A 71 0.72 5.52 -12.58
C LYS A 71 0.16 4.24 -13.20
N ILE A 72 -0.30 3.35 -12.32
CA ILE A 72 -0.99 2.11 -12.68
C ILE A 72 -2.48 2.32 -12.85
N ASP A 73 -3.13 1.46 -13.61
CA ASP A 73 -4.57 1.25 -13.53
C ASP A 73 -4.88 0.35 -12.31
N GLU A 74 -5.42 0.93 -11.25
CA GLU A 74 -5.70 0.24 -9.98
C GLU A 74 -6.68 -0.92 -10.16
N SER A 75 -7.55 -0.86 -11.17
CA SER A 75 -8.53 -1.91 -11.48
C SER A 75 -7.94 -3.08 -12.26
N SER A 76 -6.75 -2.90 -12.83
CA SER A 76 -6.08 -3.91 -13.65
C SER A 76 -5.38 -4.99 -12.84
N LEU A 77 -5.28 -4.86 -11.51
CA LEU A 77 -4.63 -5.86 -10.68
C LEU A 77 -5.24 -7.24 -10.89
N ARG A 78 -4.40 -8.21 -11.20
CA ARG A 78 -4.74 -9.63 -11.28
C ARG A 78 -3.76 -10.41 -10.41
N ILE A 79 -4.33 -11.28 -9.58
CA ILE A 79 -3.58 -12.26 -8.79
C ILE A 79 -3.81 -13.63 -9.44
N THR A 80 -2.75 -14.33 -9.75
CA THR A 80 -2.77 -15.63 -10.42
C THR A 80 -1.76 -16.58 -9.80
N ASN A 81 -1.77 -17.85 -10.21
CA ASN A 81 -0.82 -18.88 -9.77
C ASN A 81 -0.69 -18.95 -8.24
N VAL A 82 -1.83 -18.87 -7.55
CA VAL A 82 -1.83 -18.87 -6.09
C VAL A 82 -1.61 -20.28 -5.57
N VAL A 83 -0.56 -20.43 -4.77
CA VAL A 83 -0.28 -21.67 -4.03
C VAL A 83 -0.73 -21.49 -2.59
N TYR A 84 -1.52 -22.42 -2.11
CA TYR A 84 -2.04 -22.43 -0.75
C TYR A 84 -1.43 -23.56 0.07
N GLU A 85 -1.44 -23.38 1.38
CA GLU A 85 -1.17 -24.40 2.39
C GLU A 85 -2.29 -24.34 3.43
N ASN A 86 -2.77 -25.52 3.88
CA ASN A 86 -3.77 -25.57 4.93
C ASN A 86 -3.18 -25.01 6.24
N ILE A 87 -4.05 -24.37 7.02
CA ILE A 87 -3.72 -23.84 8.34
C ILE A 87 -4.85 -24.22 9.29
N ASP A 88 -4.49 -24.75 10.46
CA ASP A 88 -5.48 -25.10 11.47
C ASP A 88 -6.08 -23.85 12.12
N GLU A 89 -7.34 -23.95 12.53
CA GLU A 89 -8.02 -22.83 13.21
C GLU A 89 -7.27 -22.40 14.47
N SER A 90 -6.66 -23.32 15.19
CA SER A 90 -5.84 -23.05 16.37
C SER A 90 -4.62 -22.16 16.07
N GLU A 91 -4.12 -22.18 14.84
CA GLU A 91 -2.99 -21.37 14.42
C GLU A 91 -3.37 -19.94 14.02
N LEU A 92 -4.66 -19.66 13.81
CA LEU A 92 -5.16 -18.31 13.50
C LEU A 92 -4.99 -17.35 14.68
N GLY A 93 -4.92 -17.88 15.90
CA GLY A 93 -4.79 -17.08 17.12
C GLY A 93 -5.97 -16.10 17.29
N ASP A 94 -5.67 -14.83 17.50
CA ASP A 94 -6.68 -13.79 17.76
C ASP A 94 -7.29 -13.17 16.49
N LEU A 95 -7.08 -13.75 15.30
CA LEU A 95 -7.71 -13.25 14.08
C LEU A 95 -9.23 -13.40 14.16
N SER A 96 -9.94 -12.44 13.58
CA SER A 96 -11.39 -12.51 13.45
C SER A 96 -11.79 -13.48 12.33
N ILE A 97 -12.28 -14.67 12.68
CA ILE A 97 -12.73 -15.68 11.72
C ILE A 97 -13.79 -15.13 10.77
N LYS A 98 -14.69 -14.27 11.28
CA LYS A 98 -15.75 -13.64 10.47
C LYS A 98 -15.20 -12.66 9.42
N ALA A 99 -14.00 -12.16 9.62
CA ALA A 99 -13.37 -11.21 8.73
C ALA A 99 -12.43 -11.87 7.70
N ILE A 100 -12.21 -13.18 7.79
CA ILE A 100 -11.44 -13.95 6.82
C ILE A 100 -12.30 -14.18 5.57
N PRO A 101 -11.87 -13.71 4.38
CA PRO A 101 -12.65 -13.83 3.16
C PRO A 101 -12.63 -15.27 2.62
N SER A 102 -13.64 -15.61 1.80
CA SER A 102 -13.70 -16.92 1.12
C SER A 102 -12.75 -17.05 -0.07
N GLN A 103 -12.24 -15.92 -0.57
CA GLN A 103 -11.28 -15.88 -1.68
C GLN A 103 -10.31 -14.70 -1.47
N ILE A 104 -9.20 -14.70 -2.19
CA ILE A 104 -8.24 -13.59 -2.12
C ILE A 104 -8.94 -12.28 -2.48
N ASN A 105 -8.90 -11.35 -1.53
CA ASN A 105 -9.31 -9.97 -1.75
C ASN A 105 -8.04 -9.12 -1.87
N ALA A 106 -7.69 -8.76 -3.10
CA ALA A 106 -6.50 -7.96 -3.40
C ALA A 106 -6.89 -6.60 -3.98
N LYS A 107 -6.17 -5.57 -3.60
CA LYS A 107 -6.35 -4.19 -4.08
C LYS A 107 -5.01 -3.59 -4.43
N ALA A 108 -4.99 -2.79 -5.49
CA ALA A 108 -3.84 -1.94 -5.83
C ALA A 108 -4.20 -0.48 -5.62
N LYS A 109 -3.20 0.32 -5.23
CA LYS A 109 -3.29 1.77 -5.09
C LYS A 109 -2.05 2.44 -5.66
N ASN A 110 -2.26 3.57 -6.32
CA ASN A 110 -1.17 4.44 -6.73
C ASN A 110 -0.59 5.16 -5.51
N MET A 111 0.73 5.12 -5.38
CA MET A 111 1.47 5.91 -4.42
C MET A 111 2.50 6.74 -5.15
N GLN A 112 2.72 7.96 -4.69
CA GLN A 112 3.76 8.84 -5.20
C GLN A 112 4.56 9.40 -4.03
N ALA A 113 5.88 9.28 -4.11
CA ALA A 113 6.79 9.88 -3.16
C ALA A 113 7.80 10.72 -3.95
N ARG A 114 7.76 12.04 -3.77
CA ARG A 114 8.52 12.99 -4.57
C ARG A 114 8.25 12.75 -6.08
N ASN A 115 9.28 12.36 -6.84
CA ASN A 115 9.19 12.13 -8.29
C ASN A 115 9.08 10.63 -8.66
N ALA A 116 8.96 9.74 -7.69
CA ALA A 116 8.86 8.30 -7.91
C ALA A 116 7.42 7.80 -7.75
N TYR A 117 6.99 6.91 -8.65
CA TYR A 117 5.71 6.23 -8.57
C TYR A 117 5.88 4.83 -8.01
N PHE A 118 4.88 4.41 -7.25
CA PHE A 118 4.81 3.07 -6.68
C PHE A 118 3.40 2.51 -6.83
N ALA A 119 3.31 1.22 -7.06
CA ALA A 119 2.10 0.44 -6.86
C ALA A 119 2.13 -0.14 -5.44
N PHE A 120 1.09 0.12 -4.65
CA PHE A 120 0.88 -0.49 -3.36
C PHE A 120 -0.19 -1.57 -3.52
N VAL A 121 0.19 -2.83 -3.34
CA VAL A 121 -0.71 -3.97 -3.41
C VAL A 121 -0.97 -4.48 -2.01
N SER A 122 -2.23 -4.65 -1.65
CA SER A 122 -2.66 -5.21 -0.37
C SER A 122 -3.61 -6.37 -0.61
N LEU A 123 -3.42 -7.48 0.08
CA LEU A 123 -4.31 -8.64 0.01
C LEU A 123 -4.47 -9.33 1.37
N SER A 124 -5.58 -10.06 1.53
CA SER A 124 -5.77 -10.96 2.67
C SER A 124 -5.00 -12.25 2.41
N PRO A 125 -3.96 -12.57 3.21
CA PRO A 125 -3.10 -13.72 2.96
C PRO A 125 -3.67 -15.04 3.51
N ILE A 126 -4.84 -15.01 4.15
CA ILE A 126 -5.58 -16.18 4.63
C ILE A 126 -7.00 -16.12 4.07
N ILE A 127 -7.50 -17.26 3.63
CA ILE A 127 -8.87 -17.44 3.17
C ILE A 127 -9.55 -18.59 3.94
N LYS A 128 -10.88 -18.61 3.91
CA LYS A 128 -11.71 -19.71 4.42
C LYS A 128 -12.59 -20.24 3.30
N ASP A 129 -12.39 -21.48 2.90
CA ASP A 129 -13.25 -22.18 1.96
C ASP A 129 -14.06 -23.31 2.63
N ALA A 130 -14.70 -24.15 1.83
CA ALA A 130 -15.48 -25.29 2.34
C ALA A 130 -14.64 -26.33 3.10
N ASN A 131 -13.33 -26.37 2.85
CA ASN A 131 -12.40 -27.35 3.42
C ASN A 131 -11.61 -26.79 4.63
N GLY A 132 -11.93 -25.57 5.08
CA GLY A 132 -11.27 -24.92 6.21
C GLY A 132 -10.44 -23.70 5.84
N PHE A 133 -9.39 -23.44 6.60
CA PHE A 133 -8.55 -22.26 6.40
C PHE A 133 -7.31 -22.59 5.58
N LYS A 134 -6.93 -21.66 4.70
CA LYS A 134 -5.76 -21.76 3.84
C LYS A 134 -4.96 -20.48 3.89
N LYS A 135 -3.65 -20.59 4.05
CA LYS A 135 -2.70 -19.48 3.94
C LYS A 135 -2.04 -19.49 2.56
N VAL A 136 -1.79 -18.33 2.01
CA VAL A 136 -1.10 -18.15 0.72
C VAL A 136 0.39 -18.37 0.93
N LYS A 137 1.01 -19.27 0.14
CA LYS A 137 2.46 -19.48 0.10
C LYS A 137 3.14 -18.65 -0.97
N SER A 138 2.53 -18.60 -2.14
CA SER A 138 3.04 -17.80 -3.25
C SER A 138 1.91 -17.39 -4.18
N PHE A 139 2.15 -16.34 -4.93
CA PHE A 139 1.25 -15.86 -5.99
C PHE A 139 2.03 -15.06 -7.03
N SER A 140 1.46 -14.97 -8.24
CA SER A 140 1.90 -14.01 -9.24
C SER A 140 0.94 -12.83 -9.30
N TYR A 141 1.45 -11.63 -9.59
CA TYR A 141 0.62 -10.46 -9.82
C TYR A 141 0.92 -9.82 -11.17
N TYR A 142 -0.10 -9.21 -11.75
CA TYR A 142 -0.03 -8.41 -12.97
C TYR A 142 -0.77 -7.10 -12.75
N ILE A 143 -0.15 -6.00 -13.17
CA ILE A 143 -0.73 -4.66 -13.08
C ILE A 143 -0.39 -3.93 -14.38
N SER A 144 -1.38 -3.35 -15.04
CA SER A 144 -1.19 -2.51 -16.22
C SER A 144 -0.93 -1.06 -15.83
N PHE A 145 -0.16 -0.36 -16.64
CA PHE A 145 -0.02 1.09 -16.50
C PHE A 145 -1.24 1.80 -17.06
N ASN A 146 -1.59 2.94 -16.47
CA ASN A 146 -2.56 3.85 -17.04
C ASN A 146 -2.03 4.32 -18.40
N THR A 147 -2.56 3.80 -19.48
CA THR A 147 -2.38 4.38 -20.80
C THR A 147 -3.20 5.67 -20.84
N ILE A 148 -2.62 6.75 -20.35
CA ILE A 148 -3.11 8.06 -20.74
C ILE A 148 -2.83 8.13 -22.24
N LEU A 149 -3.84 7.84 -23.05
CA LEU A 149 -3.84 8.31 -24.41
C LEU A 149 -3.51 9.80 -24.29
N LYS A 150 -2.35 10.20 -24.85
CA LYS A 150 -1.98 11.62 -25.01
C LYS A 150 -2.94 12.25 -26.02
N ASN A 151 -4.22 12.27 -25.71
CA ASN A 151 -5.19 13.05 -26.42
C ASN A 151 -5.31 14.35 -25.66
N SER A 152 -4.80 15.38 -26.32
CA SER A 152 -4.76 16.77 -25.92
C SER A 152 -3.77 17.08 -24.79
N SER A 153 -2.71 17.71 -25.19
CA SER A 153 -1.98 18.69 -24.41
C SER A 153 -2.89 19.86 -23.98
N THR A 154 -3.85 19.59 -23.14
CA THR A 154 -4.23 20.61 -22.20
C THR A 154 -3.09 20.59 -21.19
N ALA A 155 -2.10 21.43 -21.42
CA ALA A 155 -1.25 21.89 -20.36
C ALA A 155 -2.19 22.27 -19.24
N VAL A 156 -2.36 21.39 -18.24
CA VAL A 156 -2.95 21.78 -16.97
C VAL A 156 -1.97 22.84 -16.48
N SER A 157 -2.35 24.06 -16.79
CA SER A 157 -1.71 25.24 -16.24
C SER A 157 -1.61 24.96 -14.74
N ARG A 158 -0.40 24.76 -14.25
CA ARG A 158 -0.11 24.77 -12.82
C ARG A 158 -0.23 26.20 -12.29
N SER A 159 -1.34 26.84 -12.57
CA SER A 159 -1.67 28.15 -12.03
C SER A 159 -2.65 28.04 -10.85
N ASN A 160 -2.56 26.98 -10.07
CA ASN A 160 -2.90 27.08 -8.68
C ASN A 160 -1.59 27.30 -7.88
N THR A 161 -0.86 28.33 -8.21
CA THR A 161 -0.11 29.06 -7.20
C THR A 161 -1.18 29.45 -6.18
N VAL A 162 -1.17 28.77 -5.02
CA VAL A 162 -1.96 29.17 -3.88
C VAL A 162 -1.46 30.56 -3.54
N THR A 163 -2.13 31.58 -4.10
CA THR A 163 -1.78 33.00 -3.92
C THR A 163 -1.91 33.41 -2.46
N ASN A 164 -2.64 32.60 -1.66
CA ASN A 164 -2.80 32.77 -0.23
C ASN A 164 -2.51 31.41 0.48
N SER A 165 -1.24 31.03 0.55
CA SER A 165 -0.85 30.00 1.49
C SER A 165 -1.16 30.49 2.89
N VAL A 166 -1.80 29.68 3.72
CA VAL A 166 -1.95 29.94 5.16
C VAL A 166 -0.59 30.18 5.85
N LEU A 167 0.50 29.80 5.17
CA LEU A 167 1.89 30.03 5.60
C LEU A 167 2.47 31.35 5.11
N ALA A 168 1.76 32.11 4.25
CA ALA A 168 2.26 33.37 3.68
C ALA A 168 2.15 34.53 4.67
N THR A 169 1.25 34.45 5.64
CA THR A 169 1.01 35.46 6.67
C THR A 169 0.96 34.81 8.04
N GLY A 170 1.30 35.55 9.08
CA GLY A 170 1.30 35.09 10.46
C GLY A 170 2.69 34.84 11.03
N GLU A 171 2.72 34.57 12.32
CA GLU A 171 3.96 34.25 13.04
C GLU A 171 4.21 32.74 13.04
N TRP A 172 5.38 32.35 12.58
CA TRP A 172 5.79 30.96 12.53
C TRP A 172 6.90 30.68 13.53
N ARG A 173 6.74 29.60 14.30
CA ARG A 173 7.76 29.14 15.24
C ARG A 173 8.11 27.69 14.95
N ARG A 174 9.38 27.32 15.15
CA ARG A 174 9.89 25.96 14.93
C ARG A 174 10.39 25.40 16.25
N PHE A 175 10.04 24.18 16.53
CA PHE A 175 10.68 23.41 17.59
C PHE A 175 11.08 22.04 17.05
N TYR A 176 12.03 21.41 17.73
CA TYR A 176 12.55 20.11 17.34
C TYR A 176 12.15 19.08 18.39
N VAL A 177 11.80 17.88 17.93
CA VAL A 177 11.56 16.70 18.76
C VAL A 177 12.67 15.70 18.53
N VAL A 178 13.25 15.19 19.63
CA VAL A 178 14.40 14.27 19.56
C VAL A 178 13.94 12.82 19.36
N LYS A 179 12.71 12.50 19.78
CA LYS A 179 12.15 11.15 19.67
C LYS A 179 10.80 11.21 18.99
N SER A 180 10.48 10.18 18.20
CA SER A 180 9.14 10.01 17.63
C SER A 180 8.13 9.70 18.74
N GLY A 181 6.93 10.31 18.68
CA GLY A 181 5.89 10.11 19.68
C GLY A 181 4.73 11.08 19.50
N VAL A 182 3.76 10.97 20.41
CA VAL A 182 2.66 11.93 20.53
C VAL A 182 3.06 12.98 21.55
N TYR A 183 3.01 14.24 21.16
CA TYR A 183 3.38 15.37 21.98
C TYR A 183 2.16 16.25 22.28
N LYS A 184 1.99 16.64 23.52
CA LYS A 184 1.00 17.63 23.93
C LYS A 184 1.61 19.01 23.94
N LEU A 185 1.10 19.91 23.12
CA LEU A 185 1.45 21.32 23.15
C LEU A 185 0.60 22.01 24.22
N SER A 186 1.20 22.38 25.33
CA SER A 186 0.50 23.11 26.43
C SER A 186 0.46 24.61 26.14
N LYS A 187 -0.52 25.33 26.73
CA LYS A 187 -0.58 26.80 26.65
C LYS A 187 0.71 27.45 27.17
N SER A 188 1.30 26.92 28.24
CA SER A 188 2.58 27.42 28.77
C SER A 188 3.73 27.26 27.78
N PHE A 189 3.80 26.13 27.09
CA PHE A 189 4.81 25.90 26.05
C PHE A 189 4.64 26.86 24.87
N LEU A 190 3.41 27.10 24.42
CA LEU A 190 3.13 28.05 23.34
C LEU A 190 3.49 29.49 23.74
N LYS A 191 3.22 29.90 24.99
CA LYS A 191 3.66 31.19 25.52
C LYS A 191 5.19 31.32 25.52
N GLN A 192 5.91 30.28 25.94
CA GLN A 192 7.39 30.26 25.87
C GLN A 192 7.92 30.40 24.43
N MET A 193 7.19 29.90 23.45
CA MET A 193 7.51 30.07 22.03
C MET A 193 7.13 31.46 21.48
N GLY A 194 6.51 32.33 22.30
CA GLY A 194 6.15 33.69 21.93
C GLY A 194 4.80 33.82 21.23
N PHE A 195 3.91 32.82 21.36
CA PHE A 195 2.53 32.95 20.87
C PHE A 195 1.63 33.64 21.90
N ASP A 196 0.77 34.52 21.42
CA ASP A 196 -0.36 35.03 22.19
C ASP A 196 -1.47 33.97 22.25
N VAL A 197 -1.45 33.16 23.31
CA VAL A 197 -2.39 32.05 23.47
C VAL A 197 -3.74 32.48 24.06
N ASP A 198 -3.88 33.72 24.43
CA ASP A 198 -5.11 34.28 24.98
C ASP A 198 -5.95 34.93 23.89
N ALA A 199 -5.38 35.16 22.70
CA ALA A 199 -6.06 35.65 21.50
C ALA A 199 -6.79 34.56 20.68
N VAL A 200 -6.63 33.27 21.06
CA VAL A 200 -7.28 32.15 20.37
C VAL A 200 -8.48 31.71 21.18
N ASN A 201 -9.66 32.05 20.68
CA ASN A 201 -10.96 31.57 21.20
C ASN A 201 -11.29 30.21 20.61
#